data_5babfb04d639c51862e83b9a88ddcb4d
#
_entry.id   5babfb04d639c51862e83b9a88ddcb4d
#
_cell.length_a   1.000
_cell.length_b   1.000
_cell.length_c   1.000
_cell.angle_alpha   90.00
_cell.angle_beta   90.00
_cell.angle_gamma   90.00
#
_symmetry.space_group_name_H-M   'P 1'
#
loop_
_entity.id
_entity.type
_entity.pdbx_description
1 polymer ?
#
loop_
_entity_poly.entity_id
_entity_poly.type
_entity_poly.pdbx_seq_one_letter_code
_entity_poly.pdbx_strand_id
1 'polypeptide(L)'
;MKEENQLLLNTEYNIDSLILLNVNAQFEIPIYNNKLSLSELSKISPEGKYSIFVAIKKSLYPLEITNTQILSHLTTQQEWVGNQLKINFKKLNVQNLFIQTLLNDSNIKISFEINENDFDHYHLSYLCLVENDLTYFNPQKLETIANKNKIITKINLNDFNNVKKKKLAIVFEDKLNGKQIFYILNTKNKVSFKGSFTFNNKLYNLNIKKQKGITLLTSKPKIKSVVNFITDDLISCHLTYANIHEVFSTYITFEDRESQNKYELPIYKGEQSIEIPYDELEKLSTSSKNIIDIFLSTYDGKTLLQKEKIRYTDGIYKKDNYLSFKCIEKENQKSYYMITLTPFKNLKIENFNLTNDEFQILENGKKSNDVWLIGERRDTAQDNGITFFKWLQNHTHIDAYYVIDPHSNDFKKIKHLPNVLSFASKEHFEVASKANVLISTHDLENIVPYKTAARFWGYEDTIKVFLQHGVLGRKKVEYDKKYYDFPFNLFNVSSTYEKKEVVMKQLGYHDDEVAVTGLPRFDHLSQKNTNEIKKILIMPTWRDWLNSTYAFDNSDYMKHYLSLIIVLSCKL
;
A
#
# COMPACT_ATOMS: atom_id res chain seq x y z
N MET A 1 -36.42 13.70 41.92
CA MET A 1 -35.61 14.47 40.94
C MET A 1 -34.30 13.82 40.54
N LYS A 2 -34.03 12.54 40.90
CA LYS A 2 -32.82 11.80 40.43
C LYS A 2 -33.11 10.81 39.31
N GLU A 3 -34.37 10.62 38.91
CA GLU A 3 -34.74 9.61 37.89
C GLU A 3 -34.92 10.18 36.47
N GLU A 4 -34.94 11.50 36.32
CA GLU A 4 -35.17 12.15 35.00
C GLU A 4 -34.01 12.13 34.00
N ASN A 5 -32.83 11.68 34.42
CA ASN A 5 -31.64 11.69 33.59
C ASN A 5 -31.22 10.29 33.09
N GLN A 6 -32.12 9.30 33.18
CA GLN A 6 -31.84 7.95 32.73
C GLN A 6 -32.93 7.47 31.77
N LEU A 7 -32.51 6.90 30.67
CA LEU A 7 -33.38 6.19 29.71
C LEU A 7 -33.44 4.72 30.14
N LEU A 8 -34.64 4.24 30.47
CA LEU A 8 -34.87 2.84 30.76
C LEU A 8 -35.15 2.10 29.47
N LEU A 9 -34.35 1.09 29.17
CA LEU A 9 -34.59 0.20 28.04
C LEU A 9 -35.49 -0.95 28.52
N ASN A 10 -36.74 -0.97 28.05
CA ASN A 10 -37.71 -1.98 28.44
C ASN A 10 -37.48 -3.25 27.63
N THR A 11 -36.74 -4.20 28.19
CA THR A 11 -36.38 -5.45 27.55
C THR A 11 -36.15 -6.55 28.61
N GLU A 12 -36.44 -7.78 28.25
CA GLU A 12 -36.14 -8.95 29.08
C GLU A 12 -34.66 -9.40 29.02
N TYR A 13 -33.89 -8.80 28.13
CA TYR A 13 -32.49 -9.13 27.92
C TYR A 13 -31.56 -8.16 28.66
N ASN A 14 -30.45 -8.67 29.16
CA ASN A 14 -29.34 -7.82 29.62
C ASN A 14 -28.64 -7.22 28.43
N ILE A 15 -28.64 -5.90 28.34
CA ILE A 15 -27.96 -5.13 27.31
C ILE A 15 -26.56 -4.81 27.79
N ASP A 16 -25.54 -5.14 26.97
CA ASP A 16 -24.14 -4.89 27.30
C ASP A 16 -23.79 -3.42 27.05
N SER A 17 -24.19 -2.87 25.89
CA SER A 17 -23.89 -1.50 25.51
C SER A 17 -24.86 -0.97 24.47
N LEU A 18 -24.92 0.36 24.33
CA LEU A 18 -25.55 1.08 23.23
C LEU A 18 -24.51 1.42 22.18
N ILE A 19 -24.78 1.07 20.94
CA ILE A 19 -23.90 1.35 19.81
C ILE A 19 -24.55 2.40 18.91
N LEU A 20 -23.85 3.49 18.69
CA LEU A 20 -24.21 4.52 17.72
C LEU A 20 -23.34 4.36 16.47
N LEU A 21 -23.95 4.08 15.33
CA LEU A 21 -23.26 3.87 14.05
C LEU A 21 -23.60 4.96 13.04
N ASN A 22 -22.60 5.47 12.36
CA ASN A 22 -22.75 6.18 11.11
C ASN A 22 -21.73 5.68 10.07
N VAL A 23 -21.74 6.24 8.88
CA VAL A 23 -20.86 5.82 7.77
C VAL A 23 -19.36 5.88 8.14
N ASN A 24 -19.00 6.75 9.10
CA ASN A 24 -17.61 7.05 9.44
C ASN A 24 -17.26 6.82 10.92
N ALA A 25 -18.20 6.40 11.75
CA ALA A 25 -17.97 6.31 13.21
C ALA A 25 -18.88 5.29 13.91
N GLN A 26 -18.31 4.66 14.92
CA GLN A 26 -19.00 3.80 15.86
C GLN A 26 -18.69 4.28 17.29
N PHE A 27 -19.73 4.42 18.12
CA PHE A 27 -19.61 4.72 19.55
C PHE A 27 -20.23 3.61 20.35
N GLU A 28 -19.57 3.24 21.41
CA GLU A 28 -20.07 2.27 22.36
C GLU A 28 -20.23 2.92 23.72
N ILE A 29 -21.46 2.86 24.27
CA ILE A 29 -21.81 3.37 25.58
C ILE A 29 -22.21 2.19 26.44
N PRO A 30 -21.46 1.90 27.50
CA PRO A 30 -21.81 0.81 28.41
C PRO A 30 -23.17 1.10 29.10
N ILE A 31 -23.99 0.07 29.21
CA ILE A 31 -25.30 0.14 29.87
C ILE A 31 -25.25 -0.71 31.14
N TYR A 32 -25.74 -0.15 32.23
CA TYR A 32 -25.82 -0.84 33.51
C TYR A 32 -27.29 -1.03 33.92
N ASN A 33 -27.66 -2.28 34.17
CA ASN A 33 -29.04 -2.64 34.56
C ASN A 33 -30.12 -2.10 33.62
N ASN A 34 -29.89 -2.17 32.31
CA ASN A 34 -30.77 -1.64 31.25
C ASN A 34 -31.08 -0.13 31.40
N LYS A 35 -30.24 0.61 32.11
CA LYS A 35 -30.35 2.05 32.29
C LYS A 35 -29.21 2.74 31.56
N LEU A 36 -29.57 3.69 30.68
CA LEU A 36 -28.65 4.55 29.97
C LEU A 36 -28.65 5.94 30.59
N SER A 37 -27.50 6.41 30.98
CA SER A 37 -27.36 7.79 31.46
C SER A 37 -27.44 8.78 30.30
N LEU A 38 -28.41 9.70 30.32
CA LEU A 38 -28.52 10.77 29.33
C LEU A 38 -27.34 11.73 29.40
N SER A 39 -26.71 11.86 30.58
CA SER A 39 -25.48 12.65 30.72
C SER A 39 -24.30 11.98 29.99
N GLU A 40 -24.23 10.68 29.93
CA GLU A 40 -23.24 9.96 29.13
C GLU A 40 -23.49 10.16 27.62
N LEU A 41 -24.74 10.05 27.19
CA LEU A 41 -25.12 10.33 25.80
C LEU A 41 -24.80 11.78 25.39
N SER A 42 -24.95 12.74 26.31
CA SER A 42 -24.62 14.16 26.05
C SER A 42 -23.11 14.41 25.91
N LYS A 43 -22.28 13.54 26.44
CA LYS A 43 -20.81 13.62 26.31
C LYS A 43 -20.31 13.14 24.95
N ILE A 44 -21.17 12.48 24.17
CA ILE A 44 -20.80 11.90 22.88
C ILE A 44 -21.20 12.86 21.80
N SER A 45 -20.25 13.27 21.01
CA SER A 45 -20.56 14.15 19.91
C SER A 45 -19.53 14.19 18.80
N PRO A 46 -19.83 13.72 17.59
CA PRO A 46 -19.60 14.56 16.42
C PRO A 46 -20.84 14.82 15.60
N GLU A 47 -20.75 15.82 14.70
CA GLU A 47 -21.78 16.11 13.71
C GLU A 47 -22.11 14.87 12.89
N GLY A 48 -23.35 14.41 12.89
CA GLY A 48 -23.75 13.28 12.05
C GLY A 48 -25.13 12.74 12.36
N LYS A 49 -25.63 11.91 11.48
CA LYS A 49 -26.80 11.04 11.71
C LYS A 49 -26.29 9.67 12.11
N TYR A 50 -26.76 9.17 13.23
CA TYR A 50 -26.37 7.88 13.78
C TYR A 50 -27.56 6.92 13.81
N SER A 51 -27.36 5.70 13.36
CA SER A 51 -28.26 4.58 13.62
C SER A 51 -27.92 3.97 14.96
N ILE A 52 -28.93 3.66 15.76
CA ILE A 52 -28.75 3.22 17.13
C ILE A 52 -29.01 1.71 17.20
N PHE A 53 -28.08 1.03 17.83
CA PHE A 53 -28.17 -0.41 18.09
C PHE A 53 -27.91 -0.68 19.58
N VAL A 54 -28.42 -1.78 20.06
CA VAL A 54 -28.05 -2.35 21.36
C VAL A 54 -27.21 -3.60 21.14
N ALA A 55 -26.14 -3.75 21.91
CA ALA A 55 -25.33 -4.96 21.92
C ALA A 55 -25.83 -5.90 23.02
N ILE A 56 -26.14 -7.13 22.63
CA ILE A 56 -26.57 -8.21 23.54
C ILE A 56 -25.73 -9.44 23.18
N LYS A 57 -24.91 -9.93 24.12
CA LYS A 57 -24.03 -11.09 23.90
C LYS A 57 -23.22 -10.99 22.59
N LYS A 58 -22.65 -9.81 22.34
CA LYS A 58 -21.86 -9.48 21.14
C LYS A 58 -22.62 -9.42 19.80
N SER A 59 -23.94 -9.49 19.80
CA SER A 59 -24.80 -9.30 18.63
C SER A 59 -25.44 -7.92 18.68
N LEU A 60 -25.56 -7.25 17.50
CA LEU A 60 -26.15 -5.92 17.38
C LEU A 60 -27.61 -6.01 16.93
N TYR A 61 -28.49 -5.34 17.65
CA TYR A 61 -29.92 -5.25 17.35
C TYR A 61 -30.31 -3.77 17.17
N PRO A 62 -31.06 -3.43 16.12
CA PRO A 62 -31.52 -2.06 15.94
C PRO A 62 -32.47 -1.65 17.08
N LEU A 63 -32.28 -0.45 17.63
CA LEU A 63 -33.15 0.12 18.66
C LEU A 63 -34.21 1.01 18.00
N GLU A 64 -35.48 0.63 18.13
CA GLU A 64 -36.60 1.47 17.75
C GLU A 64 -37.13 2.26 18.96
N ILE A 65 -37.20 3.59 18.82
CA ILE A 65 -37.72 4.46 19.86
C ILE A 65 -39.15 4.85 19.51
N THR A 66 -40.10 4.33 20.27
CA THR A 66 -41.55 4.55 20.03
C THR A 66 -42.11 5.82 20.68
N ASN A 67 -41.36 6.43 21.61
CA ASN A 67 -41.83 7.62 22.31
C ASN A 67 -40.77 8.74 22.27
N THR A 68 -41.04 9.79 21.47
CA THR A 68 -40.13 10.93 21.23
C THR A 68 -40.18 12.02 22.33
N GLN A 69 -41.13 11.98 23.24
CA GLN A 69 -41.29 13.02 24.29
C GLN A 69 -40.18 12.96 25.38
N ILE A 70 -39.56 11.81 25.57
CA ILE A 70 -38.52 11.60 26.59
C ILE A 70 -37.20 12.32 26.22
N LEU A 71 -37.02 12.73 24.99
CA LEU A 71 -35.74 13.22 24.45
C LEU A 71 -35.60 14.75 24.44
N SER A 72 -36.63 15.51 24.88
CA SER A 72 -36.59 16.96 24.95
C SER A 72 -35.61 17.52 26.01
N HIS A 73 -35.08 16.68 26.87
CA HIS A 73 -34.09 17.05 27.90
C HIS A 73 -32.62 16.84 27.49
N LEU A 74 -32.38 16.34 26.30
CA LEU A 74 -31.02 16.28 25.74
C LEU A 74 -30.55 17.69 25.33
N THR A 75 -29.28 17.89 25.22
CA THR A 75 -28.68 19.22 24.92
C THR A 75 -29.36 19.87 23.72
N THR A 76 -29.36 21.18 23.63
CA THR A 76 -29.93 21.96 22.51
C THR A 76 -29.32 21.63 21.13
N GLN A 77 -28.37 20.72 21.10
CA GLN A 77 -27.63 20.31 19.91
C GLN A 77 -27.95 18.89 19.44
N GLN A 78 -28.76 18.16 20.21
CA GLN A 78 -29.17 16.81 19.90
C GLN A 78 -30.63 16.78 19.43
N GLU A 79 -30.85 16.22 18.28
CA GLU A 79 -32.18 16.16 17.66
C GLU A 79 -32.41 14.72 17.15
N TRP A 80 -33.56 14.16 17.51
CA TRP A 80 -34.00 12.89 16.98
C TRP A 80 -34.77 13.07 15.68
N VAL A 81 -34.36 12.38 14.64
CA VAL A 81 -35.03 12.34 13.34
C VAL A 81 -35.34 10.90 13.01
N GLY A 82 -36.56 10.45 13.33
CA GLY A 82 -36.93 9.02 13.26
C GLY A 82 -36.10 8.20 14.25
N ASN A 83 -35.46 7.14 13.78
CA ASN A 83 -34.61 6.27 14.60
C ASN A 83 -33.13 6.71 14.62
N GLN A 84 -32.84 7.96 14.30
CA GLN A 84 -31.47 8.48 14.22
C GLN A 84 -31.28 9.68 15.14
N LEU A 85 -30.20 9.65 15.92
CA LEU A 85 -29.76 10.78 16.73
C LEU A 85 -28.85 11.68 15.87
N LYS A 86 -29.27 12.92 15.68
CA LYS A 86 -28.50 13.96 15.02
C LYS A 86 -27.84 14.85 16.06
N ILE A 87 -26.52 14.92 16.04
CA ILE A 87 -25.75 15.76 16.95
C ILE A 87 -25.09 16.87 16.13
N ASN A 88 -25.36 18.12 16.47
CA ASN A 88 -24.85 19.28 15.77
C ASN A 88 -23.90 20.06 16.66
N PHE A 89 -22.62 20.15 16.28
CA PHE A 89 -21.71 21.11 16.90
C PHE A 89 -22.01 22.53 16.44
N LYS A 90 -22.11 23.45 17.38
CA LYS A 90 -22.04 24.87 17.07
C LYS A 90 -20.60 25.28 16.85
N LYS A 91 -20.39 26.35 16.08
CA LYS A 91 -19.10 26.98 15.89
C LYS A 91 -18.95 28.16 16.79
N LEU A 92 -17.88 28.21 17.59
CA LEU A 92 -17.52 29.35 18.40
C LEU A 92 -16.38 30.12 17.75
N ASN A 93 -16.63 31.38 17.39
CA ASN A 93 -15.59 32.26 16.88
C ASN A 93 -14.79 32.84 18.03
N VAL A 94 -13.52 32.56 18.10
CA VAL A 94 -12.62 33.12 19.12
C VAL A 94 -11.89 34.36 18.59
N GLN A 95 -11.51 35.22 19.51
CA GLN A 95 -10.72 36.41 19.24
C GLN A 95 -9.30 36.25 19.75
N ASN A 96 -8.39 37.09 19.27
CA ASN A 96 -6.99 37.16 19.74
C ASN A 96 -6.30 35.79 19.86
N LEU A 97 -6.52 34.93 18.84
CA LEU A 97 -5.93 33.60 18.81
C LEU A 97 -4.41 33.69 18.61
N PHE A 98 -3.68 33.24 19.62
CA PHE A 98 -2.22 33.16 19.62
C PHE A 98 -1.78 31.70 19.83
N ILE A 99 -0.80 31.26 19.04
CA ILE A 99 -0.28 29.90 19.09
C ILE A 99 1.23 29.96 19.20
N GLN A 100 1.76 29.30 20.20
CA GLN A 100 3.19 29.18 20.46
C GLN A 100 3.57 27.72 20.52
N THR A 101 4.54 27.31 19.72
CA THR A 101 5.14 25.97 19.80
C THR A 101 6.27 26.02 20.84
N LEU A 102 6.19 25.17 21.84
CA LEU A 102 7.25 24.97 22.85
C LEU A 102 8.00 23.71 22.45
N LEU A 103 8.97 23.84 21.53
CA LEU A 103 9.69 22.72 20.91
C LEU A 103 10.43 21.83 21.90
N ASN A 104 10.93 22.41 23.01
CA ASN A 104 11.69 21.66 24.01
C ASN A 104 10.82 20.79 24.94
N ASP A 105 9.50 21.07 25.04
CA ASP A 105 8.60 20.42 26.01
C ASP A 105 7.58 19.49 25.35
N SER A 106 7.71 19.22 24.05
CA SER A 106 6.72 18.42 23.31
C SER A 106 5.28 18.96 23.40
N ASN A 107 5.13 20.27 23.63
CA ASN A 107 3.86 20.91 23.87
C ASN A 107 3.59 22.07 22.88
N ILE A 108 2.31 22.24 22.56
CA ILE A 108 1.80 23.41 21.86
C ILE A 108 0.93 24.21 22.83
N LYS A 109 1.26 25.46 23.03
CA LYS A 109 0.46 26.40 23.81
C LYS A 109 -0.46 27.19 22.88
N ILE A 110 -1.77 27.14 23.16
CA ILE A 110 -2.78 27.90 22.44
C ILE A 110 -3.45 28.85 23.42
N SER A 111 -3.56 30.14 23.07
CA SER A 111 -4.31 31.10 23.83
C SER A 111 -5.31 31.84 22.92
N PHE A 112 -6.48 32.13 23.43
CA PHE A 112 -7.53 32.87 22.74
C PHE A 112 -8.46 33.55 23.72
N GLU A 113 -9.31 34.43 23.21
CA GLU A 113 -10.32 35.11 23.98
C GLU A 113 -11.72 34.76 23.46
N ILE A 114 -12.67 34.64 24.38
CA ILE A 114 -14.09 34.43 24.10
C ILE A 114 -14.88 35.68 24.54
N ASN A 115 -16.03 35.90 23.92
CA ASN A 115 -16.91 37.00 24.35
C ASN A 115 -17.70 36.57 25.59
N GLU A 116 -17.51 37.23 26.72
CA GLU A 116 -18.19 36.90 27.99
C GLU A 116 -19.71 36.92 27.88
N ASN A 117 -20.26 37.89 27.16
CA ASN A 117 -21.71 38.07 27.06
C ASN A 117 -22.44 36.88 26.41
N ASP A 118 -21.72 36.00 25.71
CA ASP A 118 -22.31 34.83 25.06
C ASP A 118 -22.51 33.66 26.06
N PHE A 119 -21.97 33.75 27.29
CA PHE A 119 -21.86 32.62 28.21
C PHE A 119 -22.22 32.94 29.69
N ASP A 120 -23.02 33.97 29.97
CA ASP A 120 -23.36 34.40 31.33
C ASP A 120 -23.96 33.30 32.22
N HIS A 121 -24.71 32.36 31.63
CA HIS A 121 -25.33 31.23 32.32
C HIS A 121 -24.49 29.96 32.30
N TYR A 122 -23.32 29.97 31.66
CA TYR A 122 -22.45 28.83 31.48
C TYR A 122 -21.11 29.02 32.19
N HIS A 123 -20.48 27.93 32.59
CA HIS A 123 -19.08 27.92 32.97
C HIS A 123 -18.29 27.04 32.01
N LEU A 124 -17.01 27.35 31.86
CA LEU A 124 -16.09 26.51 31.08
C LEU A 124 -15.87 25.19 31.81
N SER A 125 -16.29 24.09 31.19
CA SER A 125 -16.06 22.77 31.74
C SER A 125 -14.66 22.25 31.37
N TYR A 126 -14.35 22.16 30.08
CA TYR A 126 -13.03 21.79 29.59
C TYR A 126 -12.83 22.13 28.11
N LEU A 127 -11.55 22.11 27.69
CA LEU A 127 -11.18 22.00 26.28
C LEU A 127 -10.79 20.57 25.97
N CYS A 128 -11.03 20.17 24.74
CA CYS A 128 -10.65 18.83 24.28
C CYS A 128 -10.25 18.81 22.79
N LEU A 129 -9.55 17.75 22.43
CA LEU A 129 -9.29 17.42 21.04
C LEU A 129 -10.30 16.39 20.57
N VAL A 130 -10.92 16.65 19.41
CA VAL A 130 -11.89 15.75 18.79
C VAL A 130 -11.41 15.31 17.41
N GLU A 131 -11.56 14.03 17.13
CA GLU A 131 -11.18 13.44 15.84
C GLU A 131 -12.26 13.68 14.79
N ASN A 132 -11.87 13.77 13.54
CA ASN A 132 -12.81 14.00 12.44
C ASN A 132 -13.32 12.68 11.83
N ASP A 133 -12.51 11.61 11.96
CA ASP A 133 -12.76 10.28 11.38
C ASP A 133 -12.77 9.29 12.54
N LEU A 134 -13.92 9.18 13.21
CA LEU A 134 -14.01 8.48 14.47
C LEU A 134 -14.39 7.02 14.31
N THR A 135 -13.53 6.16 14.82
CA THR A 135 -13.90 4.80 15.24
C THR A 135 -14.16 4.72 16.75
N TYR A 136 -13.58 5.62 17.56
CA TYR A 136 -13.80 5.70 19.00
C TYR A 136 -13.73 7.16 19.48
N PHE A 137 -14.76 7.65 20.15
CA PHE A 137 -14.76 8.98 20.77
C PHE A 137 -14.36 8.86 22.23
N ASN A 138 -13.13 9.21 22.50
CA ASN A 138 -12.70 9.57 23.85
C ASN A 138 -12.20 11.02 23.77
N PRO A 139 -13.00 12.02 24.22
CA PRO A 139 -12.57 13.42 24.17
C PRO A 139 -11.38 13.58 25.09
N GLN A 140 -10.22 13.81 24.51
CA GLN A 140 -9.02 14.05 25.26
C GLN A 140 -9.11 15.43 25.88
N LYS A 141 -9.38 15.49 27.19
CA LYS A 141 -9.40 16.73 27.95
C LYS A 141 -8.01 17.34 27.98
N LEU A 142 -7.95 18.64 27.76
CA LEU A 142 -6.71 19.40 27.75
C LEU A 142 -6.55 20.16 29.08
N GLU A 143 -5.33 20.27 29.55
CA GLU A 143 -4.98 21.17 30.65
C GLU A 143 -5.29 22.60 30.23
N THR A 144 -6.18 23.27 30.98
CA THR A 144 -6.73 24.57 30.60
C THR A 144 -6.67 25.53 31.77
N ILE A 145 -6.17 26.73 31.51
CA ILE A 145 -6.17 27.85 32.45
C ILE A 145 -7.09 28.92 31.86
N ALA A 146 -8.13 29.24 32.58
CA ALA A 146 -9.06 30.34 32.23
C ALA A 146 -8.87 31.49 33.18
N ASN A 147 -8.64 32.68 32.65
CA ASN A 147 -8.60 33.94 33.40
C ASN A 147 -9.50 34.93 32.71
N LYS A 148 -10.67 35.15 33.30
CA LYS A 148 -11.78 35.90 32.65
C LYS A 148 -12.02 35.38 31.23
N ASN A 149 -11.91 36.24 30.24
CA ASN A 149 -12.17 35.94 28.84
C ASN A 149 -11.03 35.21 28.15
N LYS A 150 -9.83 35.20 28.75
CA LYS A 150 -8.61 34.61 28.16
C LYS A 150 -8.48 33.17 28.57
N ILE A 151 -8.44 32.30 27.60
CA ILE A 151 -8.26 30.87 27.78
C ILE A 151 -6.90 30.45 27.23
N ILE A 152 -6.17 29.71 28.01
CA ILE A 152 -4.86 29.15 27.65
C ILE A 152 -4.92 27.64 27.82
N THR A 153 -4.51 26.90 26.80
CA THR A 153 -4.43 25.45 26.84
C THR A 153 -3.10 24.96 26.30
N LYS A 154 -2.67 23.83 26.82
CA LYS A 154 -1.51 23.10 26.31
C LYS A 154 -1.96 21.81 25.67
N ILE A 155 -1.38 21.49 24.52
CA ILE A 155 -1.59 20.24 23.80
C ILE A 155 -0.28 19.47 23.83
N ASN A 156 -0.28 18.28 24.43
CA ASN A 156 0.87 17.40 24.42
C ASN A 156 0.90 16.63 23.09
N LEU A 157 2.03 16.68 22.41
CA LEU A 157 2.19 16.00 21.12
C LEU A 157 2.23 14.48 21.21
N ASN A 158 2.58 13.94 22.38
CA ASN A 158 2.51 12.50 22.63
C ASN A 158 1.09 11.94 22.48
N ASP A 159 0.09 12.79 22.70
CA ASP A 159 -1.32 12.43 22.60
C ASP A 159 -1.80 12.23 21.15
N PHE A 160 -0.94 12.47 20.18
CA PHE A 160 -1.25 12.29 18.75
C PHE A 160 -0.77 10.95 18.17
N ASN A 161 -0.39 9.99 18.99
CA ASN A 161 0.08 8.69 18.54
C ASN A 161 -0.97 7.95 17.72
N ASN A 162 -1.06 8.03 16.47
CA ASN A 162 -1.91 7.35 15.48
C ASN A 162 -3.07 8.16 14.87
N VAL A 163 -3.27 9.42 15.20
CA VAL A 163 -4.37 10.21 14.65
C VAL A 163 -3.88 11.22 13.62
N LYS A 164 -4.43 11.15 12.42
CA LYS A 164 -4.03 12.03 11.31
C LYS A 164 -4.55 13.46 11.43
N LYS A 165 -5.64 13.68 12.16
CA LYS A 165 -6.30 14.99 12.23
C LYS A 165 -7.17 15.12 13.48
N LYS A 166 -6.95 16.17 14.28
CA LYS A 166 -7.79 16.52 15.43
C LYS A 166 -8.26 17.98 15.35
N LYS A 167 -9.48 18.25 15.81
CA LYS A 167 -10.03 19.61 15.96
C LYS A 167 -10.04 20.01 17.42
N LEU A 168 -9.82 21.27 17.69
CA LEU A 168 -9.96 21.82 19.03
C LEU A 168 -11.42 22.17 19.31
N ALA A 169 -11.96 21.61 20.38
CA ALA A 169 -13.32 21.85 20.86
C ALA A 169 -13.30 22.40 22.28
N ILE A 170 -14.33 23.14 22.62
CA ILE A 170 -14.57 23.70 23.95
C ILE A 170 -15.95 23.25 24.43
N VAL A 171 -16.02 22.90 25.71
CA VAL A 171 -17.24 22.45 26.36
C VAL A 171 -17.59 23.39 27.48
N PHE A 172 -18.80 23.91 27.44
CA PHE A 172 -19.41 24.70 28.49
C PHE A 172 -20.51 23.90 29.18
N GLU A 173 -20.71 24.15 30.46
CA GLU A 173 -21.76 23.55 31.26
C GLU A 173 -22.68 24.63 31.84
N ASP A 174 -23.98 24.41 31.68
CA ASP A 174 -25.01 25.31 32.22
C ASP A 174 -25.01 25.25 33.75
N LYS A 175 -24.90 26.42 34.40
CA LYS A 175 -24.80 26.55 35.86
C LYS A 175 -26.05 26.06 36.61
N LEU A 176 -27.22 26.05 35.95
CA LEU A 176 -28.48 25.69 36.56
C LEU A 176 -28.82 24.20 36.45
N ASN A 177 -28.55 23.61 35.33
CA ASN A 177 -29.01 22.25 35.03
C ASN A 177 -27.90 21.25 34.62
N GLY A 178 -26.65 21.68 34.61
CA GLY A 178 -25.51 20.85 34.27
C GLY A 178 -25.45 20.39 32.79
N LYS A 179 -26.26 20.96 31.90
CA LYS A 179 -26.25 20.61 30.48
C LYS A 179 -24.99 21.10 29.82
N GLN A 180 -24.35 20.19 29.07
CA GLN A 180 -23.14 20.52 28.33
C GLN A 180 -23.46 20.99 26.91
N ILE A 181 -22.74 22.02 26.48
CA ILE A 181 -22.78 22.54 25.11
C ILE A 181 -21.41 22.47 24.51
N PHE A 182 -21.33 21.91 23.30
CA PHE A 182 -20.07 21.64 22.60
C PHE A 182 -19.89 22.63 21.45
N TYR A 183 -18.70 23.22 21.35
CA TYR A 183 -18.33 24.10 20.26
C TYR A 183 -17.00 23.67 19.65
N ILE A 184 -16.94 23.65 18.31
CA ILE A 184 -15.68 23.64 17.60
C ILE A 184 -15.14 25.06 17.53
N LEU A 185 -13.91 25.24 18.01
CA LEU A 185 -13.28 26.56 17.96
C LEU A 185 -12.98 26.97 16.54
N ASN A 186 -13.35 28.18 16.19
CA ASN A 186 -13.14 28.78 14.88
C ASN A 186 -12.59 30.19 15.03
N THR A 187 -12.08 30.79 13.97
CA THR A 187 -11.67 32.19 13.95
C THR A 187 -12.15 32.88 12.69
N LYS A 188 -12.62 34.11 12.84
CA LYS A 188 -12.98 34.99 11.72
C LYS A 188 -11.77 35.67 11.11
N ASN A 189 -10.73 35.86 11.89
CA ASN A 189 -9.52 36.54 11.46
C ASN A 189 -8.65 35.58 10.61
N LYS A 190 -7.97 36.15 9.62
CA LYS A 190 -7.01 35.44 8.82
C LYS A 190 -5.75 35.19 9.66
N VAL A 191 -5.79 34.20 10.53
CA VAL A 191 -4.59 33.77 11.25
C VAL A 191 -3.84 32.86 10.32
N SER A 192 -2.81 33.40 9.70
CA SER A 192 -1.88 32.61 8.87
C SER A 192 -0.77 32.04 9.75
N PHE A 193 -1.12 31.18 10.68
CA PHE A 193 -0.12 30.37 11.34
C PHE A 193 0.07 29.10 10.49
N LYS A 194 1.22 29.00 9.87
CA LYS A 194 1.73 27.78 9.26
C LYS A 194 3.00 27.42 10.01
N GLY A 195 2.86 26.68 11.09
CA GLY A 195 4.00 26.09 11.78
C GLY A 195 4.11 24.63 11.42
N SER A 196 5.25 24.19 10.95
CA SER A 196 5.59 22.79 10.85
C SER A 196 6.68 22.48 11.87
N PHE A 197 6.54 21.38 12.57
CA PHE A 197 7.53 20.91 13.54
C PHE A 197 7.53 19.39 13.55
N THR A 198 8.66 18.81 13.91
CA THR A 198 8.87 17.36 13.94
C THR A 198 8.87 16.88 15.37
N PHE A 199 8.15 15.80 15.62
CA PHE A 199 8.13 15.12 16.91
C PHE A 199 7.91 13.62 16.71
N ASN A 200 8.71 12.77 17.35
CA ASN A 200 8.67 11.32 17.23
C ASN A 200 8.58 10.83 15.76
N ASN A 201 9.47 11.34 14.92
CA ASN A 201 9.58 11.01 13.49
C ASN A 201 8.32 11.35 12.67
N LYS A 202 7.47 12.24 13.18
CA LYS A 202 6.28 12.71 12.46
C LYS A 202 6.33 14.22 12.29
N LEU A 203 5.96 14.68 11.09
CA LEU A 203 5.77 16.10 10.81
C LEU A 203 4.36 16.50 11.19
N TYR A 204 4.24 17.48 12.06
CA TYR A 204 2.98 18.10 12.45
C TYR A 204 2.82 19.45 11.76
N ASN A 205 1.66 19.67 11.18
CA ASN A 205 1.26 20.98 10.66
C ASN A 205 0.08 21.48 11.43
N LEU A 206 0.21 22.65 12.03
CA LEU A 206 -0.91 23.35 12.60
C LEU A 206 -1.55 24.22 11.51
N ASN A 207 -2.73 23.84 11.07
CA ASN A 207 -3.49 24.57 10.07
C ASN A 207 -4.76 25.12 10.68
N ILE A 208 -4.94 26.44 10.57
CA ILE A 208 -6.19 27.09 10.89
C ILE A 208 -6.92 27.37 9.59
N LYS A 209 -7.98 26.61 9.33
CA LYS A 209 -8.81 26.83 8.14
C LYS A 209 -10.02 27.65 8.54
N LYS A 210 -10.19 28.81 7.91
CA LYS A 210 -11.41 29.63 7.99
C LYS A 210 -12.62 28.72 7.72
N GLN A 211 -13.64 28.77 8.60
CA GLN A 211 -14.88 28.00 8.56
C GLN A 211 -14.81 26.50 8.90
N LYS A 212 -13.64 25.88 9.06
CA LYS A 212 -13.52 24.46 9.39
C LYS A 212 -13.00 24.17 10.80
N GLY A 213 -12.74 25.22 11.59
CA GLY A 213 -12.21 25.13 12.96
C GLY A 213 -10.68 25.04 13.02
N ILE A 214 -10.17 25.20 14.24
CA ILE A 214 -8.75 25.04 14.54
C ILE A 214 -8.43 23.55 14.46
N THR A 215 -7.58 23.19 13.53
CA THR A 215 -7.30 21.79 13.23
C THR A 215 -5.81 21.53 13.31
N LEU A 216 -5.43 20.53 14.10
CA LEU A 216 -4.10 19.96 14.12
C LEU A 216 -4.05 18.78 13.14
N LEU A 217 -3.08 18.78 12.26
CA LEU A 217 -2.90 17.75 11.25
C LEU A 217 -1.50 17.15 11.37
N THR A 218 -1.39 15.84 11.38
CA THR A 218 -0.13 15.21 11.01
C THR A 218 -0.07 15.12 9.48
N SER A 219 0.98 15.58 8.89
CA SER A 219 1.21 15.45 7.45
C SER A 219 2.64 15.01 7.19
N LYS A 220 2.79 14.19 6.16
CA LYS A 220 4.11 13.92 5.61
C LYS A 220 4.61 15.16 4.87
N PRO A 221 5.93 15.40 4.83
CA PRO A 221 6.50 16.36 3.90
C PRO A 221 5.94 16.06 2.49
N LYS A 222 5.66 17.07 1.70
CA LYS A 222 5.23 16.90 0.33
C LYS A 222 6.33 17.39 -0.58
N ILE A 223 7.18 16.47 -1.00
CA ILE A 223 8.10 16.70 -2.10
C ILE A 223 7.42 16.15 -3.35
N LYS A 224 7.44 16.94 -4.40
CA LYS A 224 7.01 16.49 -5.71
C LYS A 224 8.18 16.69 -6.67
N SER A 225 8.48 15.66 -7.43
CA SER A 225 9.38 15.74 -8.57
C SER A 225 8.58 15.60 -9.86
N VAL A 226 8.91 16.43 -10.83
CA VAL A 226 8.50 16.26 -12.20
C VAL A 226 9.77 16.00 -12.99
N VAL A 227 9.87 14.82 -13.58
CA VAL A 227 11.01 14.47 -14.44
C VAL A 227 10.77 15.12 -15.79
N ASN A 228 11.74 15.91 -16.27
CA ASN A 228 11.67 16.62 -17.54
C ASN A 228 12.17 15.73 -18.67
N PHE A 229 13.37 15.17 -18.51
CA PHE A 229 13.98 14.23 -19.47
C PHE A 229 15.03 13.36 -18.79
N ILE A 230 15.42 12.30 -19.49
CA ILE A 230 16.42 11.33 -19.04
C ILE A 230 17.39 11.09 -20.21
N THR A 231 18.68 11.05 -19.89
CA THR A 231 19.74 10.62 -20.79
C THR A 231 20.51 9.45 -20.18
N ASP A 232 21.54 8.98 -20.87
CA ASP A 232 22.39 7.88 -20.38
C ASP A 232 23.15 8.25 -19.12
N ASP A 233 23.41 9.54 -18.89
CA ASP A 233 24.25 10.03 -17.80
C ASP A 233 23.53 10.88 -16.76
N LEU A 234 22.29 11.34 -17.05
CA LEU A 234 21.61 12.24 -16.13
C LEU A 234 20.08 12.11 -16.13
N ILE A 235 19.51 12.47 -14.98
CA ILE A 235 18.08 12.66 -14.77
C ILE A 235 17.81 14.13 -14.51
N SER A 236 17.09 14.80 -15.42
CA SER A 236 16.63 16.18 -15.23
C SER A 236 15.25 16.18 -14.60
N CYS A 237 15.09 16.90 -13.49
CA CYS A 237 13.82 17.02 -12.82
C CYS A 237 13.63 18.38 -12.15
N HIS A 238 12.37 18.79 -12.02
CA HIS A 238 11.95 19.95 -11.24
C HIS A 238 11.40 19.51 -9.89
N LEU A 239 11.96 20.03 -8.80
CA LEU A 239 11.58 19.71 -7.44
C LEU A 239 10.79 20.83 -6.79
N THR A 240 9.60 20.50 -6.32
CA THR A 240 8.77 21.40 -5.52
C THR A 240 8.57 20.86 -4.11
N TYR A 241 8.72 21.73 -3.15
CA TYR A 241 8.53 21.42 -1.74
C TYR A 241 7.27 22.08 -1.22
N ALA A 242 6.41 21.32 -0.60
CA ALA A 242 5.26 21.82 0.14
C ALA A 242 5.29 21.28 1.57
N ASN A 243 5.01 22.15 2.53
CA ASN A 243 5.01 21.84 3.97
C ASN A 243 6.37 21.36 4.51
N ILE A 244 7.47 21.87 3.95
CA ILE A 244 8.83 21.58 4.40
C ILE A 244 9.50 22.91 4.70
N HIS A 245 10.17 23.01 5.86
CA HIS A 245 11.07 24.11 6.17
C HIS A 245 12.45 23.85 5.56
N GLU A 246 13.19 24.91 5.29
CA GLU A 246 14.56 24.88 4.73
C GLU A 246 15.59 24.12 5.60
N VAL A 247 15.19 23.80 6.84
CA VAL A 247 16.02 23.05 7.79
C VAL A 247 16.13 21.56 7.45
N PHE A 248 15.24 21.03 6.63
CA PHE A 248 15.24 19.61 6.28
C PHE A 248 16.16 19.34 5.09
N SER A 249 16.97 18.29 5.23
CA SER A 249 17.84 17.83 4.15
C SER A 249 17.08 16.89 3.22
N THR A 250 17.20 17.10 1.92
CA THR A 250 16.55 16.27 0.90
C THR A 250 17.60 15.64 0.00
N TYR A 251 17.40 14.37 -0.31
CA TYR A 251 18.33 13.58 -1.11
C TYR A 251 17.58 12.83 -2.20
N ILE A 252 18.26 12.62 -3.32
CA ILE A 252 17.94 11.50 -4.19
C ILE A 252 18.65 10.27 -3.64
N THR A 253 17.90 9.18 -3.45
CA THR A 253 18.41 7.94 -2.87
C THR A 253 18.33 6.84 -3.91
N PHE A 254 19.45 6.25 -4.25
CA PHE A 254 19.57 5.04 -5.03
C PHE A 254 19.68 3.87 -4.06
N GLU A 255 18.78 2.91 -4.14
CA GLU A 255 18.74 1.79 -3.21
C GLU A 255 18.57 0.47 -3.95
N ASP A 256 19.50 -0.43 -3.77
CA ASP A 256 19.38 -1.79 -4.28
C ASP A 256 18.23 -2.51 -3.57
N ARG A 257 17.37 -3.12 -4.36
CA ARG A 257 16.11 -3.70 -3.87
C ARG A 257 16.32 -4.93 -2.98
N GLU A 258 17.36 -5.70 -3.23
CA GLU A 258 17.64 -6.95 -2.54
C GLU A 258 18.47 -6.70 -1.29
N SER A 259 19.63 -6.07 -1.42
CA SER A 259 20.55 -5.80 -0.31
C SER A 259 20.11 -4.67 0.61
N GLN A 260 19.23 -3.75 0.12
CA GLN A 260 18.85 -2.50 0.79
C GLN A 260 20.04 -1.51 0.98
N ASN A 261 21.19 -1.79 0.37
CA ASN A 261 22.29 -0.83 0.33
C ASN A 261 21.87 0.41 -0.44
N LYS A 262 22.32 1.58 0.01
CA LYS A 262 21.90 2.85 -0.58
C LYS A 262 23.06 3.82 -0.77
N TYR A 263 22.90 4.68 -1.76
CA TYR A 263 23.72 5.86 -2.00
C TYR A 263 22.82 7.09 -2.10
N GLU A 264 23.22 8.20 -1.49
CA GLU A 264 22.37 9.40 -1.37
C GLU A 264 23.13 10.65 -1.86
N LEU A 265 22.51 11.38 -2.79
CA LEU A 265 22.98 12.66 -3.30
C LEU A 265 22.09 13.79 -2.79
N PRO A 266 22.66 14.88 -2.23
CA PRO A 266 21.88 16.04 -1.79
C PRO A 266 21.25 16.74 -3.00
N ILE A 267 20.00 17.17 -2.83
CA ILE A 267 19.26 17.90 -3.85
C ILE A 267 18.54 19.09 -3.25
N TYR A 268 18.20 20.06 -4.10
CA TYR A 268 17.62 21.33 -3.69
C TYR A 268 16.33 21.63 -4.46
N LYS A 269 15.59 22.62 -4.00
CA LYS A 269 14.36 23.07 -4.66
C LYS A 269 14.67 23.71 -6.03
N GLY A 270 13.81 23.47 -7.01
CA GLY A 270 13.91 24.01 -8.37
C GLY A 270 14.38 22.98 -9.39
N GLU A 271 14.92 23.45 -10.49
CA GLU A 271 15.49 22.61 -11.54
C GLU A 271 16.77 21.92 -11.06
N GLN A 272 16.87 20.63 -11.30
CA GLN A 272 18.02 19.81 -10.94
C GLN A 272 18.41 18.92 -12.12
N SER A 273 19.71 18.86 -12.39
CA SER A 273 20.31 17.85 -13.26
C SER A 273 21.15 16.92 -12.40
N ILE A 274 20.73 15.70 -12.26
CA ILE A 274 21.30 14.70 -11.36
C ILE A 274 22.12 13.75 -12.21
N GLU A 275 23.44 13.79 -12.07
CA GLU A 275 24.32 12.80 -12.68
C GLU A 275 24.10 11.43 -12.03
N ILE A 276 24.05 10.39 -12.85
CA ILE A 276 23.86 9.03 -12.38
C ILE A 276 25.20 8.51 -11.88
N PRO A 277 25.34 8.19 -10.59
CA PRO A 277 26.63 7.86 -9.98
C PRO A 277 26.99 6.38 -10.20
N TYR A 278 27.26 5.97 -11.43
CA TYR A 278 27.46 4.57 -11.81
C TYR A 278 28.50 3.83 -10.96
N ASP A 279 29.63 4.48 -10.61
CA ASP A 279 30.66 3.89 -9.76
C ASP A 279 30.17 3.58 -8.33
N GLU A 280 29.25 4.39 -7.82
CA GLU A 280 28.63 4.15 -6.53
C GLU A 280 27.52 3.10 -6.64
N LEU A 281 26.76 3.10 -7.75
CA LEU A 281 25.70 2.10 -7.99
C LEU A 281 26.27 0.68 -8.07
N GLU A 282 27.45 0.52 -8.63
CA GLU A 282 28.12 -0.76 -8.67
C GLU A 282 28.40 -1.34 -7.28
N LYS A 283 28.82 -0.48 -6.34
CA LYS A 283 29.11 -0.88 -4.96
C LYS A 283 27.85 -1.32 -4.19
N LEU A 284 26.67 -0.89 -4.64
CA LEU A 284 25.39 -1.32 -4.05
C LEU A 284 25.01 -2.73 -4.45
N SER A 285 25.43 -3.16 -5.63
CA SER A 285 25.00 -4.40 -6.26
C SER A 285 25.70 -5.61 -5.67
N THR A 286 24.95 -6.62 -5.31
CA THR A 286 25.46 -7.87 -4.67
C THR A 286 25.37 -9.09 -5.57
N SER A 287 24.68 -8.98 -6.71
CA SER A 287 24.47 -10.07 -7.66
C SER A 287 24.72 -9.62 -9.11
N SER A 288 24.74 -10.59 -10.04
CA SER A 288 24.93 -10.30 -11.47
C SER A 288 23.75 -9.58 -12.13
N LYS A 289 22.58 -9.58 -11.48
CA LYS A 289 21.36 -8.85 -11.91
C LYS A 289 20.76 -8.13 -10.73
N ASN A 290 20.63 -6.81 -10.79
CA ASN A 290 20.14 -5.99 -9.69
C ASN A 290 19.06 -5.03 -10.14
N ILE A 291 18.24 -4.59 -9.20
CA ILE A 291 17.25 -3.53 -9.41
C ILE A 291 17.49 -2.45 -8.36
N ILE A 292 17.81 -1.25 -8.83
CA ILE A 292 18.07 -0.09 -8.00
C ILE A 292 16.85 0.83 -8.11
N ASP A 293 16.11 0.96 -7.03
CA ASP A 293 14.98 1.89 -6.93
C ASP A 293 15.49 3.31 -6.65
N ILE A 294 14.81 4.32 -7.22
CA ILE A 294 15.18 5.73 -7.07
C ILE A 294 14.11 6.44 -6.24
N PHE A 295 14.54 7.02 -5.11
CA PHE A 295 13.66 7.69 -4.17
C PHE A 295 14.03 9.16 -3.96
N LEU A 296 13.05 9.94 -3.54
CA LEU A 296 13.26 11.20 -2.82
C LEU A 296 13.16 10.91 -1.32
N SER A 297 14.21 11.19 -0.60
CA SER A 297 14.30 11.03 0.85
C SER A 297 14.48 12.38 1.53
N THR A 298 13.70 12.64 2.59
CA THR A 298 13.79 13.87 3.38
C THR A 298 14.05 13.51 4.83
N TYR A 299 15.02 14.21 5.42
CA TYR A 299 15.48 13.99 6.77
C TYR A 299 15.34 15.25 7.64
N ASP A 300 15.03 15.04 8.93
CA ASP A 300 15.26 15.98 10.00
C ASP A 300 16.45 15.47 10.82
N GLY A 301 17.60 16.07 10.64
CA GLY A 301 18.86 15.53 11.15
C GLY A 301 19.10 14.11 10.60
N LYS A 302 19.12 13.11 11.49
CA LYS A 302 19.26 11.69 11.14
C LYS A 302 17.94 10.96 10.91
N THR A 303 16.81 11.61 11.13
CA THR A 303 15.48 11.00 11.10
C THR A 303 14.87 11.09 9.71
N LEU A 304 14.57 9.95 9.10
CA LEU A 304 13.86 9.87 7.84
C LEU A 304 12.38 10.23 8.02
N LEU A 305 11.94 11.33 7.40
CA LEU A 305 10.55 11.81 7.45
C LEU A 305 9.71 11.31 6.27
N GLN A 306 10.32 11.25 5.10
CA GLN A 306 9.65 10.84 3.86
C GLN A 306 10.62 10.08 2.97
N LYS A 307 10.12 9.03 2.33
CA LYS A 307 10.79 8.29 1.26
C LYS A 307 9.75 7.94 0.21
N GLU A 308 9.83 8.52 -0.97
CA GLU A 308 8.88 8.31 -2.07
C GLU A 308 9.62 8.06 -3.39
N LYS A 309 9.13 7.12 -4.19
CA LYS A 309 9.71 6.83 -5.51
C LYS A 309 9.52 7.99 -6.47
N ILE A 310 10.54 8.30 -7.25
CA ILE A 310 10.48 9.29 -8.33
C ILE A 310 9.64 8.72 -9.48
N ARG A 311 8.75 9.54 -10.04
CA ARG A 311 7.90 9.18 -11.17
C ARG A 311 8.28 9.98 -12.41
N TYR A 312 8.26 9.30 -13.55
CA TYR A 312 8.30 9.93 -14.87
C TYR A 312 6.96 9.73 -15.55
N THR A 313 6.06 10.71 -15.43
CA THR A 313 4.66 10.61 -15.89
C THR A 313 4.53 10.50 -17.40
N ASP A 314 5.43 11.12 -18.15
CA ASP A 314 5.42 11.15 -19.61
C ASP A 314 6.08 9.91 -20.23
N GLY A 315 6.87 9.18 -19.43
CA GLY A 315 7.50 7.95 -19.88
C GLY A 315 6.47 6.84 -20.14
N ILE A 316 6.78 5.96 -21.08
CA ILE A 316 5.98 4.79 -21.41
C ILE A 316 6.61 3.57 -20.73
N TYR A 317 5.82 2.87 -19.91
CA TYR A 317 6.27 1.64 -19.30
C TYR A 317 6.27 0.49 -20.30
N LYS A 318 7.42 -0.16 -20.42
CA LYS A 318 7.60 -1.43 -21.15
C LYS A 318 8.41 -2.39 -20.29
N LYS A 319 8.09 -3.69 -20.34
CA LYS A 319 8.81 -4.73 -19.60
C LYS A 319 10.12 -5.12 -20.28
N ASP A 320 10.16 -5.03 -21.59
CA ASP A 320 11.25 -5.49 -22.46
C ASP A 320 11.91 -4.32 -23.22
N ASN A 321 11.83 -3.13 -22.69
CA ASN A 321 12.50 -1.95 -23.21
C ASN A 321 12.94 -1.01 -22.07
N TYR A 322 13.74 -0.01 -22.41
CA TYR A 322 14.31 0.96 -21.49
C TYR A 322 14.20 2.39 -22.04
N LEU A 323 14.24 3.36 -21.14
CA LEU A 323 14.26 4.79 -21.48
C LEU A 323 15.64 5.22 -21.91
N SER A 324 16.65 4.71 -21.25
CA SER A 324 18.05 5.05 -21.46
C SER A 324 18.92 3.86 -21.06
N PHE A 325 20.12 3.82 -21.64
CA PHE A 325 21.03 2.68 -21.53
C PHE A 325 22.47 3.14 -21.49
N LYS A 326 23.24 2.59 -20.56
CA LYS A 326 24.70 2.79 -20.44
C LYS A 326 25.41 1.45 -20.31
N CYS A 327 26.43 1.23 -21.12
CA CYS A 327 27.38 0.16 -20.93
C CYS A 327 28.70 0.73 -20.41
N ILE A 328 29.20 0.19 -19.32
CA ILE A 328 30.51 0.54 -18.75
C ILE A 328 31.42 -0.67 -18.92
N GLU A 329 32.47 -0.47 -19.70
CA GLU A 329 33.49 -1.50 -19.96
C GLU A 329 34.59 -1.42 -18.92
N LYS A 330 34.93 -2.57 -18.35
CA LYS A 330 36.05 -2.76 -17.43
C LYS A 330 36.96 -3.86 -17.95
N GLU A 331 38.12 -3.99 -17.33
CA GLU A 331 39.14 -4.93 -17.78
C GLU A 331 38.59 -6.35 -17.99
N ASN A 332 37.75 -6.86 -17.07
CA ASN A 332 37.25 -8.24 -17.08
C ASN A 332 35.73 -8.38 -17.21
N GLN A 333 34.98 -7.26 -17.31
CA GLN A 333 33.53 -7.33 -17.38
C GLN A 333 32.92 -6.12 -18.08
N LYS A 334 31.70 -6.29 -18.57
CA LYS A 334 30.81 -5.24 -19.04
C LYS A 334 29.62 -5.12 -18.12
N SER A 335 29.40 -3.90 -17.62
CA SER A 335 28.26 -3.57 -16.74
C SER A 335 27.22 -2.78 -17.51
N TYR A 336 26.00 -3.32 -17.57
CA TYR A 336 24.87 -2.73 -18.29
C TYR A 336 23.91 -2.08 -17.30
N TYR A 337 23.60 -0.82 -17.52
CA TYR A 337 22.61 -0.07 -16.73
C TYR A 337 21.49 0.41 -17.62
N MET A 338 20.27 0.03 -17.30
CA MET A 338 19.07 0.43 -18.04
C MET A 338 18.15 1.23 -17.14
N ILE A 339 17.82 2.46 -17.51
CA ILE A 339 16.78 3.22 -16.84
C ILE A 339 15.43 2.75 -17.35
N THR A 340 14.60 2.25 -16.47
CA THR A 340 13.30 1.66 -16.79
C THR A 340 12.22 2.24 -15.88
N LEU A 341 10.97 1.89 -16.16
CA LEU A 341 9.81 2.26 -15.35
C LEU A 341 9.18 1.03 -14.69
N THR A 342 8.48 1.27 -13.61
CA THR A 342 7.47 0.33 -13.10
C THR A 342 6.12 0.57 -13.79
N PRO A 343 5.11 -0.34 -13.65
CA PRO A 343 3.74 -0.09 -14.13
C PRO A 343 3.11 1.20 -13.57
N PHE A 344 3.60 1.66 -12.41
CA PHE A 344 3.19 2.92 -11.78
C PHE A 344 4.01 4.13 -12.24
N LYS A 345 4.84 3.95 -13.28
CA LYS A 345 5.75 4.96 -13.82
C LYS A 345 6.82 5.44 -12.83
N ASN A 346 7.15 4.66 -11.82
CA ASN A 346 8.29 4.94 -10.96
C ASN A 346 9.59 4.59 -11.69
N LEU A 347 10.58 5.48 -11.61
CA LEU A 347 11.93 5.24 -12.13
C LEU A 347 12.65 4.17 -11.31
N LYS A 348 13.38 3.33 -12.01
CA LYS A 348 14.36 2.39 -11.47
C LYS A 348 15.49 2.18 -12.46
N ILE A 349 16.62 1.73 -11.97
CA ILE A 349 17.74 1.27 -12.79
C ILE A 349 17.81 -0.24 -12.68
N GLU A 350 17.81 -0.91 -13.82
CA GLU A 350 18.08 -2.34 -13.90
C GLU A 350 19.51 -2.53 -14.35
N ASN A 351 20.28 -3.29 -13.59
CA ASN A 351 21.67 -3.57 -13.87
C ASN A 351 21.88 -5.07 -14.08
N PHE A 352 22.75 -5.42 -15.01
CA PHE A 352 23.32 -6.75 -15.10
C PHE A 352 24.77 -6.68 -15.58
N ASN A 353 25.57 -7.64 -15.16
CA ASN A 353 26.99 -7.71 -15.46
C ASN A 353 27.27 -8.98 -16.26
N LEU A 354 28.17 -8.86 -17.24
CA LEU A 354 28.69 -10.00 -18.02
C LEU A 354 30.21 -9.97 -17.93
N THR A 355 30.81 -11.13 -17.74
CA THR A 355 32.25 -11.30 -17.99
C THR A 355 32.55 -11.13 -19.48
N ASN A 356 33.80 -10.87 -19.84
CA ASN A 356 34.17 -10.74 -21.24
C ASN A 356 33.87 -12.04 -22.03
N ASP A 357 34.04 -13.19 -21.40
CA ASP A 357 33.73 -14.50 -22.03
C ASP A 357 32.23 -14.65 -22.29
N GLU A 358 31.39 -14.35 -21.31
CA GLU A 358 29.93 -14.39 -21.47
C GLU A 358 29.46 -13.42 -22.54
N PHE A 359 30.01 -12.20 -22.57
CA PHE A 359 29.73 -11.24 -23.64
C PHE A 359 30.09 -11.79 -25.01
N GLN A 360 31.30 -12.37 -25.17
CA GLN A 360 31.74 -12.96 -26.43
C GLN A 360 30.86 -14.13 -26.88
N ILE A 361 30.40 -14.96 -25.96
CA ILE A 361 29.46 -16.04 -26.26
C ILE A 361 28.15 -15.50 -26.84
N LEU A 362 27.59 -14.48 -26.19
CA LEU A 362 26.33 -13.85 -26.64
C LEU A 362 26.50 -13.11 -27.98
N GLU A 363 27.61 -12.37 -28.16
CA GLU A 363 27.89 -11.55 -29.35
C GLU A 363 28.13 -12.43 -30.60
N ASN A 364 28.81 -13.54 -30.43
CA ASN A 364 29.12 -14.46 -31.52
C ASN A 364 28.04 -15.53 -31.77
N GLY A 365 26.98 -15.56 -30.94
CA GLY A 365 25.90 -16.54 -31.07
C GLY A 365 25.09 -16.34 -32.35
N LYS A 366 24.75 -17.47 -32.99
CA LYS A 366 23.86 -17.46 -34.17
C LYS A 366 22.60 -18.24 -33.84
N LYS A 367 21.46 -17.64 -34.05
CA LYS A 367 20.15 -18.26 -33.80
C LYS A 367 19.98 -19.51 -34.67
N SER A 368 19.41 -20.55 -34.07
CA SER A 368 19.07 -21.84 -34.73
C SER A 368 17.60 -22.16 -34.48
N ASN A 369 16.87 -22.51 -35.51
CA ASN A 369 15.44 -22.81 -35.42
C ASN A 369 15.16 -24.06 -34.56
N ASP A 370 16.12 -24.95 -34.46
CA ASP A 370 15.96 -26.21 -33.73
C ASP A 370 16.27 -26.08 -32.23
N VAL A 371 16.90 -24.98 -31.81
CA VAL A 371 17.28 -24.76 -30.41
C VAL A 371 16.19 -23.99 -29.65
N TRP A 372 15.58 -24.65 -28.69
CA TRP A 372 14.52 -24.11 -27.85
C TRP A 372 14.95 -24.04 -26.39
N LEU A 373 14.78 -22.88 -25.73
CA LEU A 373 15.07 -22.68 -24.32
C LEU A 373 13.75 -22.58 -23.54
N ILE A 374 13.62 -23.45 -22.54
CA ILE A 374 12.38 -23.65 -21.78
C ILE A 374 12.64 -23.42 -20.28
N GLY A 375 11.66 -22.91 -19.56
CA GLY A 375 11.72 -22.83 -18.11
C GLY A 375 10.43 -22.34 -17.49
N GLU A 376 10.48 -22.22 -16.19
CA GLU A 376 9.39 -21.74 -15.35
C GLU A 376 9.88 -20.53 -14.55
N ARG A 377 9.39 -20.34 -13.30
CA ARG A 377 10.09 -19.48 -12.36
C ARG A 377 11.48 -20.09 -12.10
N ARG A 378 12.48 -19.23 -11.99
CA ARG A 378 13.90 -19.63 -11.97
C ARG A 378 14.22 -20.81 -11.03
N ASP A 379 13.50 -20.93 -9.92
CA ASP A 379 13.72 -21.92 -8.86
C ASP A 379 12.78 -23.13 -8.92
N THR A 380 11.95 -23.28 -9.96
CA THR A 380 10.92 -24.32 -10.03
C THR A 380 11.00 -25.18 -11.29
N ALA A 381 10.63 -26.47 -11.14
CA ALA A 381 10.42 -27.44 -12.22
C ALA A 381 9.29 -28.40 -11.85
N GLN A 382 8.08 -27.89 -11.78
CA GLN A 382 6.91 -28.66 -11.32
C GLN A 382 5.60 -28.27 -12.00
N ASP A 383 5.67 -27.46 -13.06
CA ASP A 383 4.52 -26.91 -13.76
C ASP A 383 4.55 -27.31 -15.26
N ASN A 384 3.92 -26.50 -16.09
CA ASN A 384 3.75 -26.73 -17.52
C ASN A 384 5.08 -26.78 -18.28
N GLY A 385 6.09 -26.02 -17.85
CA GLY A 385 7.38 -25.94 -18.52
C GLY A 385 8.14 -27.26 -18.50
N ILE A 386 8.31 -27.85 -17.32
CA ILE A 386 9.02 -29.14 -17.19
C ILE A 386 8.26 -30.30 -17.83
N THR A 387 6.91 -30.25 -17.77
CA THR A 387 6.07 -31.27 -18.41
C THR A 387 6.24 -31.23 -19.92
N PHE A 388 6.17 -30.02 -20.51
CA PHE A 388 6.34 -29.85 -21.95
C PHE A 388 7.76 -30.19 -22.41
N PHE A 389 8.78 -29.79 -21.64
CA PHE A 389 10.16 -30.13 -21.92
C PHE A 389 10.37 -31.65 -22.02
N LYS A 390 9.89 -32.43 -21.05
CA LYS A 390 9.98 -33.91 -21.07
C LYS A 390 9.26 -34.52 -22.26
N TRP A 391 8.12 -33.95 -22.64
CA TRP A 391 7.38 -34.41 -23.82
C TRP A 391 8.17 -34.17 -25.09
N LEU A 392 8.78 -33.00 -25.29
CA LEU A 392 9.62 -32.69 -26.44
C LEU A 392 10.80 -33.65 -26.57
N GLN A 393 11.49 -33.94 -25.49
CA GLN A 393 12.63 -34.87 -25.49
C GLN A 393 12.25 -36.27 -25.93
N ASN A 394 11.04 -36.72 -25.62
CA ASN A 394 10.59 -38.08 -25.92
C ASN A 394 9.89 -38.23 -27.28
N HIS A 395 9.43 -37.13 -27.88
CA HIS A 395 8.54 -37.20 -29.04
C HIS A 395 9.00 -36.37 -30.23
N THR A 396 10.10 -35.63 -30.11
CA THR A 396 10.58 -34.75 -31.19
C THR A 396 12.10 -34.84 -31.35
N HIS A 397 12.62 -34.27 -32.44
CA HIS A 397 14.04 -34.05 -32.67
C HIS A 397 14.53 -32.65 -32.37
N ILE A 398 13.70 -31.85 -31.65
CA ILE A 398 14.04 -30.48 -31.27
C ILE A 398 15.09 -30.50 -30.17
N ASP A 399 16.12 -29.68 -30.31
CA ASP A 399 17.13 -29.44 -29.29
C ASP A 399 16.55 -28.58 -28.17
N ALA A 400 15.71 -29.18 -27.35
CA ALA A 400 15.06 -28.52 -26.21
C ALA A 400 15.96 -28.55 -24.99
N TYR A 401 16.12 -27.40 -24.34
CA TYR A 401 16.88 -27.19 -23.11
C TYR A 401 16.00 -26.64 -22.03
N TYR A 402 16.17 -27.12 -20.80
CA TYR A 402 15.47 -26.60 -19.63
C TYR A 402 16.45 -25.92 -18.68
N VAL A 403 16.15 -24.68 -18.30
CA VAL A 403 17.01 -23.88 -17.41
C VAL A 403 16.38 -23.69 -16.03
N ILE A 404 17.20 -23.86 -14.97
CA ILE A 404 16.80 -23.76 -13.58
C ILE A 404 17.96 -23.33 -12.69
N ASP A 405 17.67 -22.69 -11.56
CA ASP A 405 18.66 -22.34 -10.54
C ASP A 405 19.25 -23.62 -9.92
N PRO A 406 20.59 -23.81 -9.99
CA PRO A 406 21.27 -25.01 -9.45
C PRO A 406 21.10 -25.14 -7.92
N HIS A 407 20.79 -24.06 -7.21
CA HIS A 407 20.58 -24.08 -5.76
C HIS A 407 19.14 -24.45 -5.36
N SER A 408 18.23 -24.52 -6.32
CA SER A 408 16.83 -24.85 -6.05
C SER A 408 16.64 -26.32 -5.65
N ASN A 409 15.60 -26.59 -4.87
CA ASN A 409 15.24 -27.97 -4.51
C ASN A 409 14.76 -28.78 -5.72
N ASP A 410 14.17 -28.14 -6.71
CA ASP A 410 13.66 -28.81 -7.90
C ASP A 410 14.78 -29.17 -8.87
N PHE A 411 15.88 -28.44 -8.89
CA PHE A 411 17.07 -28.84 -9.66
C PHE A 411 17.55 -30.26 -9.30
N LYS A 412 17.56 -30.58 -8.00
CA LYS A 412 17.99 -31.93 -7.52
C LYS A 412 17.15 -33.05 -8.11
N LYS A 413 15.88 -32.77 -8.44
CA LYS A 413 14.93 -33.75 -8.99
C LYS A 413 15.12 -33.97 -10.49
N ILE A 414 15.64 -32.98 -11.23
CA ILE A 414 15.69 -33.01 -12.69
C ILE A 414 17.11 -32.97 -13.28
N LYS A 415 18.15 -32.69 -12.49
CA LYS A 415 19.54 -32.57 -12.96
C LYS A 415 20.07 -33.81 -13.70
N HIS A 416 19.42 -34.95 -13.55
CA HIS A 416 19.77 -36.21 -14.24
C HIS A 416 19.19 -36.28 -15.67
N LEU A 417 18.25 -35.39 -16.01
CA LEU A 417 17.70 -35.35 -17.36
C LEU A 417 18.71 -34.69 -18.32
N PRO A 418 18.79 -35.15 -19.57
CA PRO A 418 19.63 -34.52 -20.57
C PRO A 418 19.14 -33.08 -20.83
N ASN A 419 20.04 -32.20 -21.25
CA ASN A 419 19.75 -30.82 -21.61
C ASN A 419 19.12 -29.94 -20.47
N VAL A 420 19.34 -30.30 -19.20
CA VAL A 420 19.00 -29.44 -18.06
C VAL A 420 20.21 -28.58 -17.75
N LEU A 421 20.01 -27.25 -17.83
CA LEU A 421 21.03 -26.21 -17.66
C LEU A 421 20.95 -25.56 -16.29
N SER A 422 22.13 -25.34 -15.70
CA SER A 422 22.21 -24.45 -14.52
C SER A 422 22.08 -22.99 -14.96
N PHE A 423 21.19 -22.24 -14.30
CA PHE A 423 21.03 -20.83 -14.61
C PHE A 423 22.35 -20.05 -14.46
N ALA A 424 22.66 -19.22 -15.46
CA ALA A 424 23.89 -18.43 -15.56
C ALA A 424 25.19 -19.27 -15.68
N SER A 425 25.12 -20.55 -16.02
CA SER A 425 26.33 -21.31 -16.41
C SER A 425 26.77 -20.93 -17.82
N LYS A 426 28.01 -21.28 -18.18
CA LYS A 426 28.54 -21.07 -19.52
C LYS A 426 27.66 -21.71 -20.59
N GLU A 427 27.22 -22.95 -20.35
CA GLU A 427 26.32 -23.69 -21.25
C GLU A 427 24.99 -22.99 -21.41
N HIS A 428 24.47 -22.33 -20.35
CA HIS A 428 23.26 -21.54 -20.45
C HIS A 428 23.45 -20.33 -21.36
N PHE A 429 24.58 -19.62 -21.28
CA PHE A 429 24.90 -18.52 -22.21
C PHE A 429 25.03 -19.02 -23.67
N GLU A 430 25.68 -20.14 -23.89
CA GLU A 430 25.82 -20.76 -25.23
C GLU A 430 24.46 -21.14 -25.83
N VAL A 431 23.59 -21.75 -25.04
CA VAL A 431 22.24 -22.11 -25.50
C VAL A 431 21.38 -20.86 -25.71
N ALA A 432 21.39 -19.90 -24.78
CA ALA A 432 20.62 -18.67 -24.89
C ALA A 432 21.01 -17.83 -26.12
N SER A 433 22.30 -17.83 -26.49
CA SER A 433 22.78 -17.16 -27.71
C SER A 433 22.24 -17.80 -29.01
N LYS A 434 22.01 -19.10 -28.99
CA LYS A 434 21.55 -19.91 -30.16
C LYS A 434 20.04 -20.08 -30.20
N ALA A 435 19.35 -19.99 -29.06
CA ALA A 435 17.91 -20.26 -28.96
C ALA A 435 17.10 -19.29 -29.81
N ASN A 436 16.31 -19.82 -30.73
CA ASN A 436 15.37 -19.05 -31.53
C ASN A 436 13.95 -19.08 -30.96
N VAL A 437 13.65 -20.00 -30.04
CA VAL A 437 12.36 -20.11 -29.35
C VAL A 437 12.59 -20.08 -27.86
N LEU A 438 11.91 -19.14 -27.19
CA LEU A 438 11.88 -18.99 -25.75
C LEU A 438 10.50 -19.36 -25.22
N ILE A 439 10.42 -20.36 -24.35
CA ILE A 439 9.17 -20.90 -23.83
C ILE A 439 9.16 -20.80 -22.31
N SER A 440 8.21 -20.06 -21.76
CA SER A 440 8.15 -19.87 -20.31
C SER A 440 6.73 -19.91 -19.78
N THR A 441 6.59 -20.32 -18.53
CA THR A 441 5.35 -20.20 -17.77
C THR A 441 5.22 -18.84 -17.06
N HIS A 442 6.31 -18.06 -17.02
CA HIS A 442 6.43 -16.76 -16.39
C HIS A 442 7.12 -15.76 -17.35
N ASP A 443 7.51 -14.58 -16.83
CA ASP A 443 8.31 -13.64 -17.63
C ASP A 443 9.62 -14.26 -18.09
N LEU A 444 10.04 -13.94 -19.32
CA LEU A 444 11.21 -14.52 -19.99
C LEU A 444 12.53 -14.24 -19.26
N GLU A 445 12.57 -13.24 -18.38
CA GLU A 445 13.72 -12.98 -17.51
C GLU A 445 14.09 -14.16 -16.59
N ASN A 446 13.17 -15.11 -16.39
CA ASN A 446 13.43 -16.31 -15.62
C ASN A 446 14.27 -17.33 -16.38
N ILE A 447 14.32 -17.24 -17.72
CA ILE A 447 14.95 -18.26 -18.56
C ILE A 447 16.13 -17.73 -19.37
N VAL A 448 16.36 -16.41 -19.43
CA VAL A 448 17.55 -15.86 -20.10
C VAL A 448 18.55 -15.33 -19.08
N PRO A 449 19.87 -15.42 -19.34
CA PRO A 449 20.91 -15.03 -18.38
C PRO A 449 21.12 -13.51 -18.30
N TYR A 450 20.50 -12.74 -19.18
CA TYR A 450 20.57 -11.28 -19.24
C TYR A 450 19.18 -10.65 -19.03
N LYS A 451 19.09 -9.34 -18.98
CA LYS A 451 17.80 -8.62 -18.95
C LYS A 451 17.17 -8.61 -20.34
N THR A 452 15.88 -8.98 -20.40
CA THR A 452 15.13 -8.94 -21.66
C THR A 452 14.95 -7.51 -22.15
N ALA A 453 15.53 -7.20 -23.30
CA ALA A 453 15.36 -5.92 -23.96
C ALA A 453 15.57 -6.08 -25.47
N ALA A 454 14.83 -5.33 -26.25
CA ALA A 454 14.78 -5.39 -27.69
C ALA A 454 16.16 -5.42 -28.38
N ARG A 455 17.11 -4.66 -27.83
CA ARG A 455 18.43 -4.46 -28.45
C ARG A 455 19.50 -5.44 -28.01
N PHE A 456 19.13 -6.48 -27.25
CA PHE A 456 20.10 -7.46 -26.76
C PHE A 456 20.01 -8.78 -27.52
N TRP A 457 21.08 -9.09 -28.23
CA TRP A 457 21.38 -10.40 -28.85
C TRP A 457 20.22 -11.08 -29.58
N GLY A 458 19.51 -10.31 -30.42
CA GLY A 458 18.41 -10.82 -31.24
C GLY A 458 17.17 -11.21 -30.45
N TYR A 459 16.97 -10.66 -29.26
CA TYR A 459 15.76 -10.89 -28.48
C TYR A 459 14.48 -10.49 -29.26
N GLU A 460 14.55 -9.44 -30.07
CA GLU A 460 13.45 -8.96 -30.90
C GLU A 460 12.96 -10.02 -31.91
N ASP A 461 13.88 -10.74 -32.52
CA ASP A 461 13.60 -11.74 -33.57
C ASP A 461 13.28 -13.13 -32.99
N THR A 462 13.45 -13.33 -31.70
CA THR A 462 13.22 -14.62 -31.05
C THR A 462 11.73 -14.87 -30.87
N ILE A 463 11.25 -16.08 -31.20
CA ILE A 463 9.87 -16.51 -30.98
C ILE A 463 9.63 -16.72 -29.49
N LYS A 464 8.60 -16.07 -28.94
CA LYS A 464 8.26 -16.08 -27.51
C LYS A 464 6.93 -16.79 -27.28
N VAL A 465 6.96 -17.85 -26.48
CA VAL A 465 5.77 -18.67 -26.17
C VAL A 465 5.49 -18.63 -24.68
N PHE A 466 4.26 -18.32 -24.33
CA PHE A 466 3.79 -18.31 -22.94
C PHE A 466 2.90 -19.53 -22.65
N LEU A 467 3.40 -20.45 -21.81
CA LEU A 467 2.70 -21.69 -21.46
C LEU A 467 1.71 -21.55 -20.31
N GLN A 468 1.65 -20.39 -19.65
CA GLN A 468 0.87 -20.22 -18.43
C GLN A 468 1.39 -21.02 -17.23
N HIS A 469 1.07 -20.53 -16.04
CA HIS A 469 1.30 -21.21 -14.76
C HIS A 469 0.01 -21.41 -13.95
N GLY A 470 -1.13 -20.93 -14.46
CA GLY A 470 -2.44 -21.07 -13.85
C GLY A 470 -3.53 -20.65 -14.82
N VAL A 471 -4.76 -21.03 -14.54
CA VAL A 471 -5.92 -20.59 -15.32
C VAL A 471 -6.22 -19.14 -15.04
N LEU A 472 -6.26 -18.30 -16.08
CA LEU A 472 -6.59 -16.89 -15.95
C LEU A 472 -8.08 -16.69 -15.75
N GLY A 473 -8.44 -15.80 -14.81
CA GLY A 473 -9.84 -15.56 -14.52
C GLY A 473 -10.07 -14.24 -13.82
N ARG A 474 -10.24 -14.27 -12.50
CA ARG A 474 -10.62 -13.10 -11.73
C ARG A 474 -9.46 -12.17 -11.34
N LYS A 475 -8.24 -12.69 -11.23
CA LYS A 475 -7.08 -11.88 -10.86
C LYS A 475 -6.55 -11.18 -12.10
N LYS A 476 -6.38 -9.85 -12.00
CA LYS A 476 -5.65 -9.10 -13.03
C LYS A 476 -4.19 -9.55 -13.03
N VAL A 477 -3.69 -9.93 -14.20
CA VAL A 477 -2.29 -10.30 -14.44
C VAL A 477 -1.60 -9.22 -15.25
N GLU A 478 -0.27 -9.15 -15.15
CA GLU A 478 0.54 -8.09 -15.77
C GLU A 478 1.21 -8.56 -17.07
N TYR A 479 0.45 -9.31 -17.90
CA TYR A 479 0.92 -9.80 -19.21
C TYR A 479 0.24 -9.08 -20.38
N ASP A 480 -0.29 -7.86 -20.13
CA ASP A 480 -0.90 -7.05 -21.19
C ASP A 480 0.09 -6.82 -22.33
N LYS A 481 -0.34 -7.06 -23.57
CA LYS A 481 0.46 -6.87 -24.79
C LYS A 481 1.07 -5.48 -24.87
N LYS A 482 0.33 -4.45 -24.44
CA LYS A 482 0.81 -3.06 -24.42
C LYS A 482 2.05 -2.80 -23.54
N TYR A 483 2.36 -3.71 -22.60
CA TYR A 483 3.53 -3.59 -21.73
C TYR A 483 4.81 -4.17 -22.34
N TYR A 484 4.73 -4.69 -23.55
CA TYR A 484 5.86 -5.23 -24.31
C TYR A 484 5.99 -4.49 -25.64
N ASP A 485 7.21 -4.30 -26.11
CA ASP A 485 7.50 -3.93 -27.48
C ASP A 485 7.62 -5.21 -28.33
N PHE A 486 8.10 -6.29 -27.75
CA PHE A 486 8.17 -7.63 -28.34
C PHE A 486 7.34 -8.63 -27.51
N PRO A 487 6.01 -8.59 -27.63
CA PRO A 487 5.11 -9.43 -26.85
C PRO A 487 5.26 -10.91 -27.21
N PHE A 488 4.60 -11.78 -26.45
CA PHE A 488 4.54 -13.19 -26.79
C PHE A 488 3.91 -13.39 -28.16
N ASN A 489 4.57 -14.19 -29.02
CA ASN A 489 4.05 -14.56 -30.33
C ASN A 489 2.92 -15.59 -30.21
N LEU A 490 3.00 -16.45 -29.16
CA LEU A 490 1.96 -17.42 -28.87
C LEU A 490 1.66 -17.46 -27.36
N PHE A 491 0.40 -17.29 -27.03
CA PHE A 491 -0.12 -17.34 -25.68
C PHE A 491 -1.02 -18.58 -25.52
N ASN A 492 -0.61 -19.59 -24.75
CA ASN A 492 -1.41 -20.78 -24.54
C ASN A 492 -2.40 -20.60 -23.39
N VAL A 493 -3.61 -21.11 -23.57
CA VAL A 493 -4.69 -21.05 -22.60
C VAL A 493 -5.43 -22.37 -22.48
N SER A 494 -6.12 -22.57 -21.35
CA SER A 494 -6.83 -23.81 -21.04
C SER A 494 -8.24 -23.88 -21.64
N SER A 495 -8.84 -22.75 -22.03
CA SER A 495 -10.22 -22.71 -22.48
C SER A 495 -10.50 -21.57 -23.48
N THR A 496 -11.56 -21.75 -24.25
CA THR A 496 -12.07 -20.70 -25.17
C THR A 496 -12.52 -19.45 -24.42
N TYR A 497 -13.03 -19.59 -23.18
CA TYR A 497 -13.38 -18.45 -22.36
C TYR A 497 -12.15 -17.63 -21.97
N GLU A 498 -11.11 -18.30 -21.52
CA GLU A 498 -9.83 -17.67 -21.16
C GLU A 498 -9.22 -16.95 -22.37
N LYS A 499 -9.26 -17.57 -23.58
CA LYS A 499 -8.86 -16.94 -24.83
C LYS A 499 -9.61 -15.64 -25.08
N LYS A 500 -10.96 -15.71 -25.14
CA LYS A 500 -11.80 -14.59 -25.61
C LYS A 500 -11.94 -13.49 -24.57
N GLU A 501 -12.28 -13.86 -23.32
CA GLU A 501 -12.65 -12.88 -22.30
C GLU A 501 -11.46 -12.35 -21.51
N VAL A 502 -10.36 -13.07 -21.46
CA VAL A 502 -9.19 -12.63 -20.71
C VAL A 502 -8.07 -12.21 -21.65
N VAL A 503 -7.49 -13.15 -22.42
CA VAL A 503 -6.26 -12.85 -23.17
C VAL A 503 -6.52 -11.88 -24.33
N MET A 504 -7.57 -12.10 -25.11
CA MET A 504 -7.89 -11.16 -26.21
C MET A 504 -8.46 -9.86 -25.66
N LYS A 505 -9.51 -9.90 -24.85
CA LYS A 505 -10.27 -8.71 -24.45
C LYS A 505 -9.57 -7.83 -23.43
N GLN A 506 -8.88 -8.45 -22.42
CA GLN A 506 -8.26 -7.70 -21.34
C GLN A 506 -6.77 -7.49 -21.57
N LEU A 507 -6.04 -8.50 -22.07
CA LEU A 507 -4.59 -8.40 -22.28
C LEU A 507 -4.22 -7.88 -23.67
N GLY A 508 -5.16 -7.84 -24.64
CA GLY A 508 -4.99 -7.19 -25.94
C GLY A 508 -4.28 -8.01 -27.00
N TYR A 509 -4.22 -9.33 -26.88
CA TYR A 509 -3.69 -10.24 -27.92
C TYR A 509 -4.75 -10.49 -29.00
N HIS A 510 -4.30 -10.81 -30.21
CA HIS A 510 -5.16 -11.16 -31.34
C HIS A 510 -5.50 -12.66 -31.35
N ASP A 511 -6.47 -13.06 -32.17
CA ASP A 511 -6.98 -14.42 -32.20
C ASP A 511 -5.90 -15.44 -32.62
N ASP A 512 -5.07 -15.09 -33.59
CA ASP A 512 -3.96 -15.88 -34.13
C ASP A 512 -2.77 -16.00 -33.16
N GLU A 513 -2.67 -15.11 -32.16
CA GLU A 513 -1.63 -15.14 -31.12
C GLU A 513 -2.03 -15.99 -29.91
N VAL A 514 -3.26 -16.54 -29.87
CA VAL A 514 -3.77 -17.27 -28.71
C VAL A 514 -4.28 -18.66 -29.08
N ALA A 515 -3.64 -19.68 -28.54
CA ALA A 515 -4.01 -21.08 -28.76
C ALA A 515 -4.71 -21.70 -27.55
N VAL A 516 -5.84 -22.37 -27.79
CA VAL A 516 -6.53 -23.18 -26.75
C VAL A 516 -5.98 -24.59 -26.82
N THR A 517 -4.97 -24.87 -26.01
CA THR A 517 -4.25 -26.17 -26.02
C THR A 517 -4.49 -26.99 -24.76
N GLY A 518 -5.13 -26.43 -23.75
CA GLY A 518 -5.04 -26.95 -22.39
C GLY A 518 -3.69 -26.56 -21.75
N LEU A 519 -3.42 -27.10 -20.57
CA LEU A 519 -2.15 -26.92 -19.88
C LEU A 519 -1.40 -28.25 -19.84
N PRO A 520 -0.11 -28.30 -20.20
CA PRO A 520 0.67 -29.54 -20.27
C PRO A 520 0.57 -30.41 -19.00
N ARG A 521 0.56 -29.80 -17.81
CA ARG A 521 0.42 -30.54 -16.55
C ARG A 521 -0.91 -31.29 -16.38
N PHE A 522 -1.95 -30.95 -17.16
CA PHE A 522 -3.24 -31.64 -17.08
C PHE A 522 -3.16 -33.08 -17.60
N ASP A 523 -2.17 -33.41 -18.43
CA ASP A 523 -1.95 -34.77 -18.93
C ASP A 523 -1.63 -35.76 -17.79
N HIS A 524 -1.16 -35.24 -16.64
CA HIS A 524 -0.85 -36.05 -15.47
C HIS A 524 -2.02 -36.19 -14.49
N LEU A 525 -3.19 -35.57 -14.76
CA LEU A 525 -4.34 -35.68 -13.89
C LEU A 525 -5.00 -37.04 -14.02
N SER A 526 -5.07 -37.80 -12.92
CA SER A 526 -5.77 -39.08 -12.87
C SER A 526 -7.28 -38.87 -12.91
N GLN A 527 -7.97 -39.56 -13.82
CA GLN A 527 -9.43 -39.57 -13.87
C GLN A 527 -10.07 -40.58 -12.90
N LYS A 528 -9.27 -41.44 -12.26
CA LYS A 528 -9.80 -42.50 -11.36
C LYS A 528 -9.64 -42.06 -9.91
N ASN A 529 -10.76 -41.87 -9.25
CA ASN A 529 -10.80 -41.74 -7.79
C ASN A 529 -10.83 -43.18 -7.21
N THR A 530 -9.69 -43.70 -6.80
CA THR A 530 -9.52 -45.05 -6.25
C THR A 530 -9.65 -45.10 -4.74
N ASN A 531 -9.94 -43.98 -4.08
CA ASN A 531 -10.03 -43.89 -2.62
C ASN A 531 -11.49 -44.07 -2.14
N GLU A 532 -11.70 -45.00 -1.24
CA GLU A 532 -12.98 -45.18 -0.51
C GLU A 532 -13.28 -43.96 0.38
N ILE A 533 -12.26 -43.22 0.81
CA ILE A 533 -12.41 -42.04 1.67
C ILE A 533 -12.58 -40.80 0.79
N LYS A 534 -13.68 -40.10 0.98
CA LYS A 534 -13.91 -38.78 0.36
C LYS A 534 -12.92 -37.77 0.93
N LYS A 535 -12.07 -37.21 0.06
CA LYS A 535 -11.11 -36.12 0.42
C LYS A 535 -11.69 -34.78 -0.03
N ILE A 536 -11.74 -33.83 0.86
CA ILE A 536 -12.16 -32.45 0.58
C ILE A 536 -10.90 -31.60 0.57
N LEU A 537 -10.60 -30.97 -0.58
CA LEU A 537 -9.53 -29.99 -0.71
C LEU A 537 -10.08 -28.58 -0.53
N ILE A 538 -9.64 -27.89 0.51
CA ILE A 538 -9.98 -26.49 0.77
C ILE A 538 -8.79 -25.64 0.37
N MET A 539 -8.88 -24.91 -0.75
CA MET A 539 -7.85 -24.03 -1.27
C MET A 539 -8.40 -22.61 -1.47
N PRO A 540 -8.50 -21.79 -0.42
CA PRO A 540 -8.89 -20.40 -0.57
C PRO A 540 -7.84 -19.63 -1.35
N THR A 541 -8.27 -18.71 -2.23
CA THR A 541 -7.37 -17.81 -2.94
C THR A 541 -6.56 -16.98 -1.93
N TRP A 542 -5.26 -16.90 -2.14
CA TRP A 542 -4.39 -16.06 -1.33
C TRP A 542 -4.82 -14.57 -1.38
N ARG A 543 -4.53 -13.83 -0.33
CA ARG A 543 -4.87 -12.43 -0.18
C ARG A 543 -3.60 -11.59 -0.07
N ASP A 544 -3.50 -10.51 -0.85
CA ASP A 544 -2.31 -9.64 -0.86
C ASP A 544 -1.99 -9.08 0.53
N TRP A 545 -3.02 -8.76 1.33
CA TRP A 545 -2.87 -8.24 2.69
C TRP A 545 -2.50 -9.30 3.75
N LEU A 546 -2.54 -10.59 3.40
CA LEU A 546 -2.11 -11.68 4.27
C LEU A 546 -0.70 -12.18 3.89
N ASN A 547 -0.08 -11.58 2.89
CA ASN A 547 1.27 -11.91 2.49
C ASN A 547 2.24 -11.40 3.56
N SER A 548 2.66 -12.29 4.44
CA SER A 548 3.55 -11.98 5.55
C SER A 548 4.96 -12.46 5.23
N THR A 549 5.95 -11.68 5.67
CA THR A 549 7.37 -12.06 5.67
C THR A 549 7.70 -13.10 6.76
N TYR A 550 6.72 -13.45 7.60
CA TYR A 550 6.88 -14.42 8.68
C TYR A 550 6.64 -15.85 8.21
N ALA A 551 7.22 -16.81 8.93
CA ALA A 551 6.94 -18.23 8.72
C ALA A 551 5.43 -18.51 8.76
N PHE A 552 4.96 -19.43 7.90
CA PHE A 552 3.54 -19.73 7.70
C PHE A 552 2.76 -19.95 9.01
N ASP A 553 3.35 -20.66 9.96
CA ASP A 553 2.72 -20.99 11.25
C ASP A 553 2.40 -19.77 12.13
N ASN A 554 3.11 -18.65 11.92
CA ASN A 554 2.92 -17.39 12.67
C ASN A 554 2.24 -16.30 11.82
N SER A 555 1.82 -16.64 10.59
CA SER A 555 1.26 -15.68 9.66
C SER A 555 -0.20 -15.35 10.00
N ASP A 556 -0.64 -14.15 9.62
CA ASP A 556 -2.05 -13.76 9.68
C ASP A 556 -2.92 -14.65 8.78
N TYR A 557 -2.34 -15.28 7.77
CA TYR A 557 -2.96 -16.29 6.94
C TYR A 557 -3.44 -17.50 7.76
N MET A 558 -2.56 -18.05 8.60
CA MET A 558 -2.89 -19.16 9.51
C MET A 558 -4.00 -18.77 10.49
N LYS A 559 -3.88 -17.60 11.10
CA LYS A 559 -4.89 -17.10 12.05
C LYS A 559 -6.26 -16.92 11.39
N HIS A 560 -6.28 -16.45 10.15
CA HIS A 560 -7.53 -16.13 9.44
C HIS A 560 -8.24 -17.38 8.90
N TYR A 561 -7.52 -18.36 8.38
CA TYR A 561 -8.08 -19.53 7.73
C TYR A 561 -8.24 -20.75 8.65
N LEU A 562 -7.35 -20.97 9.61
CA LEU A 562 -7.52 -22.07 10.56
C LEU A 562 -8.68 -21.85 11.53
N SER A 563 -8.98 -20.61 11.90
CA SER A 563 -10.18 -20.33 12.68
C SER A 563 -11.47 -20.73 11.96
N LEU A 564 -11.52 -20.62 10.63
CA LEU A 564 -12.63 -21.06 9.79
C LEU A 564 -12.72 -22.61 9.69
N ILE A 565 -11.58 -23.28 9.59
CA ILE A 565 -11.52 -24.76 9.50
C ILE A 565 -11.93 -25.39 10.83
N ILE A 566 -11.51 -24.81 11.96
CA ILE A 566 -11.91 -25.28 13.30
C ILE A 566 -13.42 -25.13 13.51
N VAL A 567 -14.02 -24.04 13.03
CA VAL A 567 -15.49 -23.83 13.11
C VAL A 567 -16.25 -24.83 12.23
N LEU A 568 -15.71 -25.21 11.08
CA LEU A 568 -16.32 -26.23 10.21
C LEU A 568 -16.19 -27.65 10.79
N SER A 569 -15.08 -27.98 11.44
CA SER A 569 -14.87 -29.28 12.08
C SER A 569 -15.74 -29.50 13.33
N CYS A 570 -16.16 -28.42 13.99
CA CYS A 570 -17.09 -28.51 15.15
C CYS A 570 -18.58 -28.58 14.75
N LYS A 571 -18.92 -28.49 13.46
CA LYS A 571 -20.33 -28.56 12.97
C LYS A 571 -20.62 -29.78 12.10
N LEU A 572 -19.64 -30.64 11.84
CA LEU A 572 -19.78 -31.94 11.20
C LEU A 572 -19.70 -33.06 12.24
#